data_4807daade3391b376149382342c4df9f
#
_entry.id   4807daade3391b376149382342c4df9f
#
_cell.length_a   1.000
_cell.length_b   1.000
_cell.length_c   1.000
_cell.angle_alpha   90.00
_cell.angle_beta   90.00
_cell.angle_gamma   90.00
#
_symmetry.space_group_name_H-M   'P 1'
#
loop_
_entity.id
_entity.type
_entity.pdbx_description
1 polymer ?
#
loop_
_entity_poly.entity_id
_entity_poly.type
_entity_poly.pdbx_seq_one_letter_code
_entity_poly.pdbx_strand_id
1 'polypeptide(L)'
;MTSTETMDPLQQVPQGVESAFPAAEYDARQAAVRDRMRARGIDLAVLTGPENIFYLTGQQTPGYYTFQALCIPAEGAPFLVLRGLEAMNAKLNTFLADLVGYADDEPPAAALAGALRDRGWLGRRIAVDRNAWFLTVNLHAQLVAELGDLGDATGLVEPLRRVKSPAELEQIAAAGRANDAGMRAGLAAVAAGATENDVAAAIMGAAIASGSEYVGMEPFVTSGPRSGVPHTTWRRRRLQPGDVAVLETSACFNRYHAALFRTVAIGTVPDEVHEMYAVCMEGLDAALARLRPGNTCADVHAAAQEVIDRHGQTAGYRKRTGYSMGISFAPDWGEGNILSLFRGIDVPLEPGMVFHVPITLRAWNRFTVAVSETVQVTDGAPRTFSDIPRDLVRL
;
A
#
# COMPACT_ATOMS: atom_id res chain seq x y z
N MET A 1 38.50 -30.39 27.48
CA MET A 1 37.61 -29.22 27.32
C MET A 1 37.29 -29.11 25.87
N THR A 2 36.16 -29.66 25.46
CA THR A 2 35.69 -29.60 24.07
C THR A 2 35.11 -28.19 23.84
N SER A 3 35.74 -27.40 22.98
CA SER A 3 35.19 -26.14 22.49
C SER A 3 33.87 -26.45 21.80
N THR A 4 32.76 -26.10 22.41
CA THR A 4 31.50 -25.95 21.70
C THR A 4 31.67 -24.76 20.76
N GLU A 5 32.02 -25.02 19.52
CA GLU A 5 31.81 -24.03 18.44
C GLU A 5 30.33 -23.64 18.49
N THR A 6 30.07 -22.46 19.01
CA THR A 6 28.73 -21.83 18.87
C THR A 6 28.56 -21.54 17.40
N MET A 7 27.82 -22.41 16.72
CA MET A 7 27.44 -22.22 15.32
C MET A 7 26.78 -20.84 15.17
N ASP A 8 27.30 -20.04 14.26
CA ASP A 8 26.70 -18.74 13.92
C ASP A 8 25.19 -18.92 13.67
N PRO A 9 24.31 -18.26 14.44
CA PRO A 9 22.87 -18.37 14.24
C PRO A 9 22.45 -18.08 12.79
N LEU A 10 23.21 -17.25 12.08
CA LEU A 10 22.98 -16.95 10.66
C LEU A 10 23.21 -18.15 9.71
N GLN A 11 23.80 -19.25 10.19
CA GLN A 11 23.98 -20.49 9.42
C GLN A 11 22.82 -21.49 9.59
N GLN A 12 21.88 -21.25 10.51
CA GLN A 12 20.78 -22.16 10.87
C GLN A 12 19.44 -21.78 10.22
N VAL A 13 19.43 -21.38 8.96
CA VAL A 13 18.18 -20.98 8.30
C VAL A 13 17.39 -22.21 7.84
N PRO A 14 16.03 -22.18 7.96
CA PRO A 14 15.17 -23.20 7.34
C PRO A 14 15.46 -23.38 5.86
N GLN A 15 15.34 -24.61 5.35
CA GLN A 15 15.53 -24.87 3.93
C GLN A 15 14.36 -24.26 3.14
N GLY A 16 14.67 -23.34 2.23
CA GLY A 16 13.72 -22.71 1.33
C GLY A 16 13.42 -21.25 1.68
N VAL A 17 13.20 -20.46 0.65
CA VAL A 17 12.82 -19.05 0.75
C VAL A 17 11.31 -18.94 0.64
N GLU A 18 10.66 -18.34 1.64
CA GLU A 18 9.23 -17.98 1.61
C GLU A 18 9.07 -16.69 0.81
N SER A 19 9.06 -16.80 -0.50
CA SER A 19 8.99 -15.63 -1.37
C SER A 19 7.66 -15.57 -2.10
N ALA A 20 7.16 -14.34 -2.31
CA ALA A 20 5.94 -14.09 -3.09
C ALA A 20 6.09 -14.46 -4.57
N PHE A 21 7.31 -14.42 -5.10
CA PHE A 21 7.62 -14.64 -6.51
C PHE A 21 8.87 -15.49 -6.69
N PRO A 22 9.04 -16.13 -7.88
CA PRO A 22 10.29 -16.77 -8.22
C PRO A 22 11.47 -15.77 -8.31
N ALA A 23 12.69 -16.24 -8.06
CA ALA A 23 13.90 -15.40 -8.14
C ALA A 23 14.00 -14.61 -9.45
N ALA A 24 13.64 -15.22 -10.57
CA ALA A 24 13.68 -14.58 -11.90
C ALA A 24 12.82 -13.31 -12.02
N GLU A 25 11.70 -13.22 -11.26
CA GLU A 25 10.88 -12.00 -11.21
C GLU A 25 11.65 -10.84 -10.55
N TYR A 26 12.35 -11.11 -9.45
CA TYR A 26 13.17 -10.11 -8.76
C TYR A 26 14.40 -9.72 -9.60
N ASP A 27 15.02 -10.66 -10.30
CA ASP A 27 16.14 -10.39 -11.22
C ASP A 27 15.71 -9.43 -12.34
N ALA A 28 14.55 -9.66 -12.93
CA ALA A 28 14.00 -8.80 -13.98
C ALA A 28 13.70 -7.37 -13.46
N ARG A 29 13.11 -7.25 -12.25
CA ARG A 29 12.83 -5.97 -11.58
C ARG A 29 14.12 -5.20 -11.27
N GLN A 30 15.14 -5.89 -10.75
CA GLN A 30 16.46 -5.31 -10.48
C GLN A 30 17.15 -4.86 -11.77
N ALA A 31 17.06 -5.65 -12.85
CA ALA A 31 17.61 -5.27 -14.15
C ALA A 31 16.97 -3.97 -14.66
N ALA A 32 15.64 -3.84 -14.57
CA ALA A 32 14.93 -2.61 -14.96
C ALA A 32 15.36 -1.38 -14.12
N VAL A 33 15.61 -1.56 -12.81
CA VAL A 33 16.14 -0.49 -11.95
C VAL A 33 17.56 -0.10 -12.41
N ARG A 34 18.44 -1.08 -12.73
CA ARG A 34 19.79 -0.80 -13.21
C ARG A 34 19.80 -0.03 -14.54
N ASP A 35 18.86 -0.31 -15.44
CA ASP A 35 18.71 0.46 -16.69
C ASP A 35 18.42 1.94 -16.38
N ARG A 36 17.54 2.20 -15.43
CA ARG A 36 17.21 3.56 -14.98
C ARG A 36 18.37 4.23 -14.25
N MET A 37 19.14 3.48 -13.47
CA MET A 37 20.36 3.97 -12.82
C MET A 37 21.39 4.40 -13.86
N ARG A 38 21.64 3.58 -14.88
CA ARG A 38 22.55 3.91 -15.99
C ARG A 38 22.13 5.20 -16.71
N ALA A 39 20.87 5.34 -17.01
CA ALA A 39 20.32 6.56 -17.65
C ALA A 39 20.51 7.82 -16.80
N ARG A 40 20.57 7.70 -15.46
CA ARG A 40 20.76 8.80 -14.50
C ARG A 40 22.21 8.93 -14.02
N GLY A 41 23.10 8.06 -14.48
CA GLY A 41 24.51 8.06 -14.08
C GLY A 41 24.72 7.71 -12.61
N ILE A 42 23.93 6.83 -12.04
CA ILE A 42 24.02 6.36 -10.65
C ILE A 42 24.82 5.06 -10.62
N ASP A 43 25.88 5.02 -9.82
CA ASP A 43 26.73 3.83 -9.69
C ASP A 43 26.18 2.85 -8.63
N LEU A 44 25.59 3.41 -7.55
CA LEU A 44 24.94 2.66 -6.47
C LEU A 44 23.67 3.36 -6.02
N ALA A 45 22.56 2.64 -6.00
CA ALA A 45 21.31 3.10 -5.39
C ALA A 45 21.16 2.50 -3.99
N VAL A 46 20.82 3.35 -3.00
CA VAL A 46 20.51 2.98 -1.61
C VAL A 46 19.02 3.24 -1.39
N LEU A 47 18.25 2.17 -1.27
CA LEU A 47 16.80 2.20 -1.13
C LEU A 47 16.43 1.81 0.30
N THR A 48 15.68 2.66 1.01
CA THR A 48 15.32 2.46 2.42
C THR A 48 13.82 2.22 2.63
N GLY A 49 12.98 2.48 1.62
CA GLY A 49 11.55 2.24 1.68
C GLY A 49 11.23 0.74 1.65
N PRO A 50 10.49 0.21 2.64
CA PRO A 50 10.17 -1.22 2.73
C PRO A 50 9.41 -1.72 1.50
N GLU A 51 8.58 -0.90 0.87
CA GLU A 51 7.84 -1.23 -0.34
C GLU A 51 8.78 -1.49 -1.53
N ASN A 52 9.78 -0.63 -1.72
CA ASN A 52 10.77 -0.79 -2.80
C ASN A 52 11.72 -1.96 -2.52
N ILE A 53 12.10 -2.17 -1.26
CA ILE A 53 12.90 -3.33 -0.84
C ILE A 53 12.13 -4.62 -1.12
N PHE A 54 10.87 -4.71 -0.69
CA PHE A 54 10.02 -5.87 -0.96
C PHE A 54 9.85 -6.12 -2.47
N TYR A 55 9.53 -5.08 -3.25
CA TYR A 55 9.36 -5.19 -4.71
C TYR A 55 10.57 -5.81 -5.40
N LEU A 56 11.78 -5.46 -4.93
CA LEU A 56 13.03 -5.85 -5.57
C LEU A 56 13.66 -7.12 -5.01
N THR A 57 13.22 -7.61 -3.85
CA THR A 57 13.89 -8.71 -3.15
C THR A 57 12.97 -9.73 -2.46
N GLY A 58 11.71 -9.40 -2.26
CA GLY A 58 10.77 -10.18 -1.42
C GLY A 58 10.92 -9.93 0.07
N GLN A 59 11.94 -9.18 0.51
CA GLN A 59 12.15 -8.93 1.93
C GLN A 59 10.97 -8.20 2.56
N GLN A 60 10.39 -8.82 3.56
CA GLN A 60 9.35 -8.25 4.41
C GLN A 60 9.55 -8.64 5.86
N THR A 61 9.29 -7.72 6.77
CA THR A 61 9.37 -7.94 8.21
C THR A 61 8.50 -6.92 8.93
N PRO A 62 7.84 -7.25 10.04
CA PRO A 62 7.27 -6.24 10.94
C PRO A 62 8.33 -5.30 11.53
N GLY A 63 9.62 -5.68 11.49
CA GLY A 63 10.76 -4.90 11.97
C GLY A 63 11.20 -3.76 11.05
N TYR A 64 10.48 -3.47 9.97
CA TYR A 64 10.80 -2.38 9.03
C TYR A 64 10.84 -0.97 9.65
N TYR A 65 10.39 -0.81 10.89
CA TYR A 65 10.54 0.42 11.66
C TYR A 65 12.00 0.69 12.08
N THR A 66 12.88 -0.30 12.02
CA THR A 66 14.33 -0.11 12.16
C THR A 66 14.95 0.18 10.80
N PHE A 67 16.12 0.82 10.78
CA PHE A 67 16.80 1.12 9.53
C PHE A 67 17.15 -0.16 8.76
N GLN A 68 16.80 -0.15 7.49
CA GLN A 68 17.24 -1.12 6.49
C GLN A 68 17.55 -0.40 5.19
N ALA A 69 18.51 -0.91 4.43
CA ALA A 69 18.92 -0.31 3.17
C ALA A 69 19.29 -1.39 2.16
N LEU A 70 18.52 -1.48 1.08
CA LEU A 70 18.89 -2.28 -0.08
C LEU A 70 19.85 -1.46 -0.95
N CYS A 71 21.04 -1.97 -1.11
CA CYS A 71 22.09 -1.41 -1.96
C CYS A 71 22.09 -2.14 -3.27
N ILE A 72 21.77 -1.44 -4.38
CA ILE A 72 21.79 -1.98 -5.73
C ILE A 72 22.92 -1.31 -6.50
N PRO A 73 23.99 -2.05 -6.82
CA PRO A 73 25.02 -1.61 -7.75
C PRO A 73 24.50 -1.57 -9.19
N ALA A 74 24.98 -0.62 -10.01
CA ALA A 74 24.74 -0.63 -11.45
C ALA A 74 25.31 -1.92 -12.10
N GLU A 75 26.40 -2.44 -11.54
CA GLU A 75 27.02 -3.72 -11.90
C GLU A 75 27.40 -4.50 -10.64
N GLY A 76 27.08 -5.79 -10.59
CA GLY A 76 27.35 -6.65 -9.46
C GLY A 76 26.09 -7.08 -8.69
N ALA A 77 26.28 -7.85 -7.61
CA ALA A 77 25.21 -8.36 -6.79
C ALA A 77 24.69 -7.29 -5.82
N PRO A 78 23.36 -7.20 -5.61
CA PRO A 78 22.78 -6.35 -4.57
C PRO A 78 23.06 -6.93 -3.18
N PHE A 79 23.04 -6.08 -2.17
CA PHE A 79 23.18 -6.48 -0.77
C PHE A 79 22.24 -5.67 0.12
N LEU A 80 21.90 -6.22 1.29
CA LEU A 80 20.98 -5.62 2.24
C LEU A 80 21.70 -5.34 3.56
N VAL A 81 21.67 -4.09 4.01
CA VAL A 81 22.13 -3.66 5.33
C VAL A 81 20.91 -3.50 6.22
N LEU A 82 20.89 -4.19 7.36
CA LEU A 82 19.73 -4.21 8.26
C LEU A 82 20.17 -4.53 9.69
N ARG A 83 19.28 -4.31 10.65
CA ARG A 83 19.51 -4.73 12.04
C ARG A 83 19.85 -6.24 12.11
N GLY A 84 20.84 -6.63 12.88
CA GLY A 84 21.30 -8.02 12.96
C GLY A 84 20.21 -9.03 13.32
N LEU A 85 19.26 -8.62 14.17
CA LEU A 85 18.09 -9.45 14.51
C LEU A 85 17.22 -9.75 13.26
N GLU A 86 17.12 -8.82 12.33
CA GLU A 86 16.29 -8.97 11.11
C GLU A 86 17.00 -9.82 10.03
N ALA A 87 18.29 -10.08 10.15
CA ALA A 87 19.03 -10.84 9.15
C ALA A 87 18.52 -12.28 9.01
N MET A 88 18.03 -12.90 10.08
CA MET A 88 17.42 -14.23 10.04
C MET A 88 16.10 -14.22 9.26
N ASN A 89 15.26 -13.20 9.50
CA ASN A 89 14.03 -13.00 8.74
C ASN A 89 14.33 -12.77 7.26
N ALA A 90 15.36 -11.96 6.94
CA ALA A 90 15.77 -11.71 5.56
C ALA A 90 16.20 -13.00 4.82
N LYS A 91 16.89 -13.91 5.48
CA LYS A 91 17.24 -15.21 4.89
C LYS A 91 16.03 -16.07 4.55
N LEU A 92 14.92 -15.91 5.28
CA LEU A 92 13.67 -16.61 4.99
C LEU A 92 12.93 -16.01 3.80
N ASN A 93 12.99 -14.69 3.64
CA ASN A 93 12.14 -13.95 2.69
C ASN A 93 12.81 -13.55 1.37
N THR A 94 14.14 -13.58 1.27
CA THR A 94 14.85 -13.09 0.09
C THR A 94 15.88 -14.06 -0.45
N PHE A 95 16.12 -14.02 -1.77
CA PHE A 95 17.20 -14.74 -2.45
C PHE A 95 18.56 -14.02 -2.39
N LEU A 96 18.65 -12.89 -1.67
CA LEU A 96 19.92 -12.17 -1.53
C LEU A 96 20.92 -12.99 -0.71
N ALA A 97 22.12 -13.18 -1.25
CA ALA A 97 23.20 -13.89 -0.56
C ALA A 97 23.99 -13.00 0.40
N ASP A 98 24.06 -11.70 0.14
CA ASP A 98 24.86 -10.73 0.90
C ASP A 98 23.96 -9.92 1.84
N LEU A 99 24.00 -10.26 3.13
CA LEU A 99 23.26 -9.62 4.20
C LEU A 99 24.24 -9.08 5.24
N VAL A 100 24.17 -7.79 5.54
CA VAL A 100 25.03 -7.10 6.51
C VAL A 100 24.19 -6.73 7.72
N GLY A 101 24.36 -7.45 8.82
CA GLY A 101 23.69 -7.15 10.09
C GLY A 101 24.48 -6.15 10.92
N TYR A 102 23.83 -5.09 11.42
CA TYR A 102 24.43 -4.19 12.43
C TYR A 102 23.84 -4.46 13.83
N ALA A 103 24.64 -4.20 14.87
CA ALA A 103 24.23 -4.37 16.26
C ALA A 103 23.33 -3.21 16.74
N ASP A 104 22.55 -3.42 17.81
CA ASP A 104 21.62 -2.44 18.35
C ASP A 104 22.30 -1.18 18.90
N ASP A 105 23.57 -1.27 19.29
CA ASP A 105 24.41 -0.18 19.76
C ASP A 105 25.27 0.46 18.64
N GLU A 106 25.19 -0.05 17.43
CA GLU A 106 25.89 0.49 16.26
C GLU A 106 25.02 1.53 15.53
N PRO A 107 25.53 2.75 15.26
CA PRO A 107 24.81 3.73 14.47
C PRO A 107 24.54 3.22 13.03
N PRO A 108 23.29 3.17 12.57
CA PRO A 108 22.95 2.63 11.25
C PRO A 108 23.67 3.29 10.08
N ALA A 109 23.92 4.61 10.15
CA ALA A 109 24.66 5.34 9.11
C ALA A 109 26.13 4.87 9.04
N ALA A 110 26.75 4.63 10.18
CA ALA A 110 28.14 4.13 10.25
C ALA A 110 28.20 2.68 9.72
N ALA A 111 27.23 1.85 10.08
CA ALA A 111 27.13 0.48 9.57
C ALA A 111 27.02 0.43 8.04
N LEU A 112 26.14 1.24 7.45
CA LEU A 112 26.02 1.35 5.99
C LEU A 112 27.34 1.86 5.37
N ALA A 113 27.95 2.91 5.94
CA ALA A 113 29.19 3.47 5.45
C ALA A 113 30.34 2.43 5.52
N GLY A 114 30.40 1.63 6.59
CA GLY A 114 31.33 0.50 6.72
C GLY A 114 31.13 -0.53 5.62
N ALA A 115 29.90 -0.97 5.43
CA ALA A 115 29.53 -1.94 4.41
C ALA A 115 29.90 -1.47 2.99
N LEU A 116 29.71 -0.17 2.71
CA LEU A 116 30.07 0.44 1.44
C LEU A 116 31.58 0.56 1.26
N ARG A 117 32.30 0.92 2.32
CA ARG A 117 33.77 1.02 2.32
C ARG A 117 34.40 -0.32 2.01
N ASP A 118 33.97 -1.38 2.70
CA ASP A 118 34.52 -2.73 2.54
C ASP A 118 34.31 -3.30 1.15
N ARG A 119 33.29 -2.79 0.43
CA ARG A 119 32.97 -3.17 -0.98
C ARG A 119 33.51 -2.18 -2.02
N GLY A 120 34.28 -1.16 -1.60
CA GLY A 120 34.93 -0.20 -2.50
C GLY A 120 33.98 0.80 -3.18
N TRP A 121 32.84 1.12 -2.53
CA TRP A 121 31.84 2.07 -3.07
C TRP A 121 32.10 3.52 -2.70
N LEU A 122 32.99 3.82 -1.74
CA LEU A 122 33.31 5.20 -1.40
C LEU A 122 33.90 5.96 -2.60
N GLY A 123 33.47 7.19 -2.80
CA GLY A 123 33.88 8.02 -3.92
C GLY A 123 33.17 7.73 -5.25
N ARG A 124 32.19 6.79 -5.25
CA ARG A 124 31.30 6.54 -6.40
C ARG A 124 30.05 7.42 -6.30
N ARG A 125 29.28 7.50 -7.39
CA ARG A 125 28.01 8.24 -7.44
C ARG A 125 26.92 7.44 -6.73
N ILE A 126 26.81 7.63 -5.44
CA ILE A 126 25.82 7.00 -4.58
C ILE A 126 24.58 7.88 -4.56
N ALA A 127 23.38 7.30 -4.75
CA ALA A 127 22.10 7.99 -4.66
C ALA A 127 21.19 7.29 -3.65
N VAL A 128 20.43 8.08 -2.88
CA VAL A 128 19.49 7.61 -1.86
C VAL A 128 18.06 8.01 -2.22
N ASP A 129 17.09 7.12 -1.94
CA ASP A 129 15.67 7.44 -2.09
C ASP A 129 15.23 8.42 -1.00
N ARG A 130 15.01 9.69 -1.41
CA ARG A 130 14.66 10.78 -0.49
C ARG A 130 13.19 10.84 -0.10
N ASN A 131 12.32 10.07 -0.77
CA ASN A 131 10.89 10.01 -0.48
C ASN A 131 10.50 8.85 0.46
N ALA A 132 11.47 8.04 0.89
CA ALA A 132 11.19 6.96 1.81
C ALA A 132 10.80 7.48 3.21
N TRP A 133 9.65 7.06 3.72
CA TRP A 133 9.13 7.49 5.03
C TRP A 133 10.07 7.17 6.19
N PHE A 134 10.85 6.10 6.07
CA PHE A 134 11.76 5.60 7.11
C PHE A 134 13.15 6.24 7.04
N LEU A 135 13.44 7.05 6.02
CA LEU A 135 14.64 7.88 5.95
C LEU A 135 14.39 9.22 6.63
N THR A 136 14.64 9.29 7.92
CA THR A 136 14.49 10.56 8.65
C THR A 136 15.53 11.59 8.21
N VAL A 137 15.20 12.88 8.34
CA VAL A 137 16.14 13.97 8.01
C VAL A 137 17.46 13.83 8.78
N ASN A 138 17.39 13.43 10.06
CA ASN A 138 18.60 13.21 10.88
C ASN A 138 19.44 12.04 10.35
N LEU A 139 18.80 10.93 9.98
CA LEU A 139 19.53 9.80 9.42
C LEU A 139 20.17 10.16 8.07
N HIS A 140 19.45 10.89 7.21
CA HIS A 140 20.02 11.39 5.95
C HIS A 140 21.24 12.28 6.19
N ALA A 141 21.18 13.20 7.19
CA ALA A 141 22.32 14.04 7.54
C ALA A 141 23.53 13.22 8.04
N GLN A 142 23.29 12.16 8.82
CA GLN A 142 24.33 11.23 9.26
C GLN A 142 24.94 10.48 8.07
N LEU A 143 24.12 10.01 7.12
CA LEU A 143 24.61 9.36 5.90
C LEU A 143 25.48 10.31 5.05
N VAL A 144 25.07 11.58 4.92
CA VAL A 144 25.89 12.60 4.24
C VAL A 144 27.21 12.85 4.97
N ALA A 145 27.22 12.87 6.31
CA ALA A 145 28.44 13.01 7.09
C ALA A 145 29.42 11.84 6.89
N GLU A 146 28.91 10.62 6.74
CA GLU A 146 29.73 9.41 6.55
C GLU A 146 30.19 9.19 5.10
N LEU A 147 29.31 9.48 4.12
CA LEU A 147 29.47 9.11 2.73
C LEU A 147 29.81 10.27 1.78
N GLY A 148 29.69 11.51 2.26
CA GLY A 148 29.80 12.70 1.45
C GLY A 148 28.51 13.05 0.71
N ASP A 149 28.63 13.67 -0.47
CA ASP A 149 27.47 14.11 -1.25
C ASP A 149 26.70 12.90 -1.82
N LEU A 150 25.39 12.88 -1.57
CA LEU A 150 24.50 11.82 -2.03
C LEU A 150 23.56 12.34 -3.12
N GLY A 151 23.53 11.65 -4.24
CA GLY A 151 22.57 11.85 -5.30
C GLY A 151 21.13 11.49 -4.88
N ASP A 152 20.18 11.76 -5.77
CA ASP A 152 18.76 11.45 -5.58
C ASP A 152 18.35 10.21 -6.38
N ALA A 153 17.90 9.16 -5.69
CA ALA A 153 17.38 7.93 -6.26
C ALA A 153 15.84 7.91 -6.34
N THR A 154 15.18 8.98 -5.90
CA THR A 154 13.71 9.09 -5.96
C THR A 154 13.19 8.83 -7.38
N GLY A 155 12.17 8.01 -7.50
CA GLY A 155 11.57 7.67 -8.78
C GLY A 155 12.37 6.65 -9.61
N LEU A 156 13.32 5.92 -9.03
CA LEU A 156 13.96 4.79 -9.71
C LEU A 156 13.03 3.58 -9.82
N VAL A 157 12.31 3.26 -8.75
CA VAL A 157 11.50 2.04 -8.60
C VAL A 157 10.02 2.31 -8.87
N GLU A 158 9.48 3.38 -8.35
CA GLU A 158 8.03 3.67 -8.34
C GLU A 158 7.37 3.60 -9.72
N PRO A 159 7.96 4.10 -10.82
CA PRO A 159 7.36 3.95 -12.15
C PRO A 159 7.23 2.50 -12.62
N LEU A 160 8.11 1.59 -12.15
CA LEU A 160 8.05 0.17 -12.49
C LEU A 160 6.89 -0.53 -11.77
N ARG A 161 6.47 -0.02 -10.61
CA ARG A 161 5.36 -0.54 -9.80
C ARG A 161 3.98 -0.11 -10.31
N ARG A 162 3.89 0.87 -11.23
CA ARG A 162 2.61 1.38 -11.75
C ARG A 162 1.81 0.32 -12.50
N VAL A 163 2.48 -0.45 -13.36
CA VAL A 163 1.87 -1.53 -14.14
C VAL A 163 2.22 -2.85 -13.49
N LYS A 164 1.21 -3.57 -13.02
CA LYS A 164 1.36 -4.84 -12.31
C LYS A 164 1.56 -5.99 -13.28
N SER A 165 2.51 -6.86 -12.97
CA SER A 165 2.68 -8.12 -13.70
C SER A 165 1.47 -9.05 -13.44
N PRO A 166 1.26 -10.07 -14.27
CA PRO A 166 0.21 -11.07 -14.01
C PRO A 166 0.32 -11.70 -12.61
N ALA A 167 1.54 -11.97 -12.14
CA ALA A 167 1.77 -12.54 -10.82
C ALA A 167 1.42 -11.56 -9.69
N GLU A 168 1.68 -10.27 -9.85
CA GLU A 168 1.25 -9.22 -8.90
C GLU A 168 -0.27 -9.08 -8.86
N LEU A 169 -0.95 -9.19 -10.02
CA LEU A 169 -2.41 -9.14 -10.10
C LEU A 169 -3.08 -10.32 -9.38
N GLU A 170 -2.43 -11.49 -9.35
CA GLU A 170 -2.90 -12.64 -8.56
C GLU A 170 -2.82 -12.37 -7.05
N GLN A 171 -1.77 -11.69 -6.58
CA GLN A 171 -1.66 -11.29 -5.16
C GLN A 171 -2.77 -10.29 -4.78
N ILE A 172 -3.02 -9.30 -5.63
CA ILE A 172 -4.12 -8.34 -5.42
C ILE A 172 -5.48 -9.06 -5.43
N ALA A 173 -5.68 -10.04 -6.32
CA ALA A 173 -6.90 -10.84 -6.35
C ALA A 173 -7.08 -11.68 -5.07
N ALA A 174 -6.00 -12.24 -4.52
CA ALA A 174 -6.03 -12.95 -3.24
C ALA A 174 -6.38 -11.99 -2.08
N ALA A 175 -5.78 -10.81 -2.04
CA ALA A 175 -6.14 -9.76 -1.10
C ALA A 175 -7.61 -9.33 -1.25
N GLY A 176 -8.11 -9.20 -2.47
CA GLY A 176 -9.52 -8.90 -2.75
C GLY A 176 -10.48 -9.92 -2.16
N ARG A 177 -10.19 -11.22 -2.35
CA ARG A 177 -11.02 -12.30 -1.75
C ARG A 177 -11.02 -12.28 -0.22
N ALA A 178 -9.87 -12.04 0.40
CA ALA A 178 -9.77 -11.92 1.86
C ALA A 178 -10.50 -10.67 2.37
N ASN A 179 -10.41 -9.55 1.63
CA ASN A 179 -11.14 -8.33 1.97
C ASN A 179 -12.66 -8.50 1.84
N ASP A 180 -13.14 -9.22 0.82
CA ASP A 180 -14.55 -9.53 0.65
C ASP A 180 -15.09 -10.38 1.79
N ALA A 181 -14.32 -11.35 2.28
CA ALA A 181 -14.69 -12.12 3.47
C ALA A 181 -14.82 -11.22 4.70
N GLY A 182 -13.86 -10.30 4.90
CA GLY A 182 -13.91 -9.29 5.95
C GLY A 182 -15.12 -8.37 5.83
N MET A 183 -15.36 -7.81 4.64
CA MET A 183 -16.49 -6.92 4.38
C MET A 183 -17.84 -7.61 4.64
N ARG A 184 -18.03 -8.86 4.17
CA ARG A 184 -19.26 -9.64 4.44
C ARG A 184 -19.49 -9.84 5.95
N ALA A 185 -18.43 -10.21 6.68
CA ALA A 185 -18.52 -10.38 8.13
C ALA A 185 -18.81 -9.06 8.85
N GLY A 186 -18.20 -7.95 8.41
CA GLY A 186 -18.49 -6.62 8.91
C GLY A 186 -19.92 -6.20 8.68
N LEU A 187 -20.43 -6.35 7.46
CA LEU A 187 -21.82 -6.04 7.12
C LEU A 187 -22.81 -6.88 7.94
N ALA A 188 -22.52 -8.16 8.16
CA ALA A 188 -23.34 -9.04 9.00
C ALA A 188 -23.30 -8.68 10.48
N ALA A 189 -22.21 -8.07 10.96
CA ALA A 189 -22.07 -7.63 12.35
C ALA A 189 -22.72 -6.27 12.62
N VAL A 190 -23.07 -5.49 11.59
CA VAL A 190 -23.79 -4.23 11.76
C VAL A 190 -25.21 -4.52 12.21
N ALA A 191 -25.54 -4.11 13.43
CA ALA A 191 -26.90 -4.22 13.99
C ALA A 191 -27.11 -3.12 15.04
N ALA A 192 -28.36 -2.70 15.26
CA ALA A 192 -28.66 -1.79 16.35
C ALA A 192 -28.23 -2.40 17.69
N GLY A 193 -27.46 -1.65 18.48
CA GLY A 193 -26.90 -2.10 19.75
C GLY A 193 -25.54 -2.77 19.69
N ALA A 194 -25.07 -3.24 18.53
CA ALA A 194 -23.67 -3.62 18.32
C ALA A 194 -22.75 -2.39 18.47
N THR A 195 -21.47 -2.60 18.71
CA THR A 195 -20.49 -1.52 18.75
C THR A 195 -19.68 -1.46 17.46
N GLU A 196 -19.09 -0.30 17.15
CA GLU A 196 -18.11 -0.18 16.06
C GLU A 196 -16.96 -1.19 16.24
N ASN A 197 -16.59 -1.52 17.48
CA ASN A 197 -15.56 -2.54 17.78
C ASN A 197 -16.00 -3.95 17.40
N ASP A 198 -17.28 -4.32 17.59
CA ASP A 198 -17.78 -5.64 17.19
C ASP A 198 -17.69 -5.80 15.67
N VAL A 199 -18.04 -4.74 14.93
CA VAL A 199 -17.94 -4.72 13.46
C VAL A 199 -16.48 -4.81 13.01
N ALA A 200 -15.58 -4.01 13.59
CA ALA A 200 -14.16 -4.04 13.26
C ALA A 200 -13.52 -5.40 13.56
N ALA A 201 -13.85 -5.99 14.70
CA ALA A 201 -13.37 -7.34 15.08
C ALA A 201 -13.85 -8.41 14.09
N ALA A 202 -15.11 -8.34 13.63
CA ALA A 202 -15.65 -9.25 12.64
C ALA A 202 -14.92 -9.11 11.30
N ILE A 203 -14.67 -7.88 10.83
CA ILE A 203 -13.91 -7.60 9.61
C ILE A 203 -12.53 -8.23 9.69
N MET A 204 -11.76 -7.85 10.71
CA MET A 204 -10.37 -8.29 10.85
C MET A 204 -10.26 -9.80 11.03
N GLY A 205 -11.12 -10.39 11.87
CA GLY A 205 -11.12 -11.83 12.11
C GLY A 205 -11.40 -12.63 10.84
N ALA A 206 -12.40 -12.24 10.05
CA ALA A 206 -12.74 -12.93 8.81
C ALA A 206 -11.69 -12.73 7.70
N ALA A 207 -11.12 -11.54 7.58
CA ALA A 207 -10.06 -11.28 6.61
C ALA A 207 -8.81 -12.12 6.93
N ILE A 208 -8.37 -12.16 8.19
CA ILE A 208 -7.24 -12.98 8.65
C ILE A 208 -7.52 -14.47 8.42
N ALA A 209 -8.71 -14.95 8.79
CA ALA A 209 -9.10 -16.34 8.57
C ALA A 209 -9.15 -16.73 7.08
N SER A 210 -9.29 -15.76 6.19
CA SER A 210 -9.28 -15.93 4.73
C SER A 210 -7.91 -15.69 4.08
N GLY A 211 -6.83 -15.61 4.89
CA GLY A 211 -5.45 -15.54 4.43
C GLY A 211 -4.85 -14.13 4.39
N SER A 212 -5.54 -13.09 4.91
CA SER A 212 -4.91 -11.79 5.04
C SER A 212 -3.77 -11.81 6.04
N GLU A 213 -2.66 -11.21 5.65
CA GLU A 213 -1.58 -10.83 6.55
C GLU A 213 -1.93 -9.52 7.28
N TYR A 214 -0.99 -9.00 8.10
CA TYR A 214 -1.15 -7.65 8.67
C TYR A 214 -1.26 -6.61 7.57
N VAL A 215 -2.23 -5.73 7.70
CA VAL A 215 -2.51 -4.68 6.72
C VAL A 215 -1.63 -3.45 6.93
N GLY A 216 -1.50 -2.62 5.91
CA GLY A 216 -0.79 -1.34 6.02
C GLY A 216 -1.55 -0.32 6.87
N MET A 217 -2.87 -0.44 6.96
CA MET A 217 -3.73 0.41 7.78
C MET A 217 -4.96 -0.38 8.21
N GLU A 218 -5.39 -0.20 9.46
CA GLU A 218 -6.60 -0.82 10.00
C GLU A 218 -7.87 -0.33 9.29
N PRO A 219 -8.97 -1.11 9.31
CA PRO A 219 -10.22 -0.71 8.70
C PRO A 219 -10.79 0.55 9.36
N PHE A 220 -11.48 1.39 8.59
CA PHE A 220 -12.30 2.47 9.12
C PHE A 220 -13.73 1.97 9.32
N VAL A 221 -14.17 1.96 10.58
CA VAL A 221 -15.54 1.61 10.97
C VAL A 221 -16.08 2.76 11.81
N THR A 222 -17.02 3.52 11.25
CA THR A 222 -17.60 4.67 11.93
C THR A 222 -19.10 4.75 11.69
N SER A 223 -19.82 5.34 12.64
CA SER A 223 -21.28 5.39 12.61
C SER A 223 -21.83 6.71 13.10
N GLY A 224 -23.04 7.07 12.64
CA GLY A 224 -23.76 8.28 12.99
C GLY A 224 -22.92 9.55 12.73
N PRO A 225 -22.96 10.56 13.60
CA PRO A 225 -22.24 11.82 13.39
C PRO A 225 -20.73 11.68 13.22
N ARG A 226 -20.13 10.63 13.81
CA ARG A 226 -18.70 10.36 13.66
C ARG A 226 -18.32 9.96 12.25
N SER A 227 -19.22 9.32 11.51
CA SER A 227 -18.97 8.99 10.11
C SER A 227 -18.84 10.24 9.23
N GLY A 228 -19.43 11.37 9.63
CA GLY A 228 -19.27 12.67 8.96
C GLY A 228 -17.90 13.34 9.14
N VAL A 229 -16.96 12.69 9.85
CA VAL A 229 -15.59 13.18 10.07
C VAL A 229 -14.61 12.23 9.41
N PRO A 230 -13.75 12.71 8.47
CA PRO A 230 -12.80 11.85 7.76
C PRO A 230 -11.73 11.27 8.69
N HIS A 231 -11.23 10.08 8.34
CA HIS A 231 -10.14 9.38 9.05
C HIS A 231 -10.42 9.15 10.54
N THR A 232 -11.70 9.02 10.91
CA THR A 232 -12.11 8.43 12.20
C THR A 232 -12.29 6.93 12.01
N THR A 233 -12.05 6.18 13.09
CA THR A 233 -12.27 4.73 13.10
C THR A 233 -12.99 4.30 14.37
N TRP A 234 -13.18 3.01 14.61
CA TRP A 234 -13.99 2.49 15.73
C TRP A 234 -13.54 3.03 17.09
N ARG A 235 -14.52 3.35 17.95
CA ARG A 235 -14.28 3.87 19.31
C ARG A 235 -15.32 3.45 20.33
N ARG A 236 -15.77 2.21 20.34
CA ARG A 236 -16.73 1.68 21.31
C ARG A 236 -18.13 2.30 21.22
N ARG A 237 -18.42 3.09 20.16
CA ARG A 237 -19.74 3.65 19.95
C ARG A 237 -20.74 2.54 19.62
N ARG A 238 -21.93 2.57 20.26
CA ARG A 238 -23.04 1.68 19.91
C ARG A 238 -23.78 2.24 18.71
N LEU A 239 -24.06 1.38 17.76
CA LEU A 239 -24.88 1.68 16.59
C LEU A 239 -26.34 1.84 17.01
N GLN A 240 -27.01 2.83 16.44
CA GLN A 240 -28.39 3.19 16.77
C GLN A 240 -29.27 3.21 15.51
N PRO A 241 -30.58 2.96 15.63
CA PRO A 241 -31.51 3.24 14.54
C PRO A 241 -31.42 4.71 14.10
N GLY A 242 -31.38 4.93 12.79
CA GLY A 242 -31.15 6.24 12.17
C GLY A 242 -29.68 6.54 11.89
N ASP A 243 -28.74 5.71 12.30
CA ASP A 243 -27.34 5.89 11.94
C ASP A 243 -27.05 5.50 10.50
N VAL A 244 -26.10 6.22 9.91
CA VAL A 244 -25.36 5.77 8.74
C VAL A 244 -24.02 5.24 9.24
N ALA A 245 -23.69 4.00 8.94
CA ALA A 245 -22.38 3.43 9.20
C ALA A 245 -21.58 3.29 7.90
N VAL A 246 -20.30 3.57 7.97
CA VAL A 246 -19.37 3.37 6.86
C VAL A 246 -18.26 2.39 7.26
N LEU A 247 -18.00 1.45 6.36
CA LEU A 247 -16.98 0.43 6.48
C LEU A 247 -16.01 0.59 5.30
N GLU A 248 -14.80 1.04 5.57
CA GLU A 248 -13.71 1.04 4.60
C GLU A 248 -12.66 0.04 5.06
N THR A 249 -12.39 -0.95 4.23
CA THR A 249 -11.59 -2.11 4.60
C THR A 249 -10.52 -2.37 3.56
N SER A 250 -9.43 -3.00 3.99
CA SER A 250 -8.43 -3.58 3.11
C SER A 250 -7.94 -4.90 3.67
N ALA A 251 -7.52 -5.81 2.80
CA ALA A 251 -6.78 -6.98 3.18
C ALA A 251 -5.45 -7.02 2.43
N CYS A 252 -4.51 -7.80 2.95
CA CYS A 252 -3.14 -7.88 2.46
C CYS A 252 -2.77 -9.33 2.15
N PHE A 253 -2.21 -9.57 0.98
CA PHE A 253 -1.63 -10.85 0.62
C PHE A 253 -0.27 -10.64 -0.04
N ASN A 254 0.79 -11.18 0.57
CA ASN A 254 2.16 -10.91 0.15
C ASN A 254 2.41 -9.40 -0.07
N ARG A 255 2.05 -8.58 0.91
CA ARG A 255 2.13 -7.11 0.91
C ARG A 255 1.32 -6.37 -0.14
N TYR A 256 0.62 -7.08 -1.06
CA TYR A 256 -0.33 -6.48 -1.99
C TYR A 256 -1.68 -6.31 -1.32
N HIS A 257 -2.33 -5.17 -1.59
CA HIS A 257 -3.59 -4.79 -0.95
C HIS A 257 -4.71 -4.64 -1.97
N ALA A 258 -5.93 -4.89 -1.50
CA ALA A 258 -7.16 -4.52 -2.17
C ALA A 258 -8.11 -3.89 -1.14
N ALA A 259 -8.67 -2.74 -1.45
CA ALA A 259 -9.53 -1.97 -0.55
C ALA A 259 -10.96 -1.88 -1.06
N LEU A 260 -11.91 -1.73 -0.14
CA LEU A 260 -13.34 -1.64 -0.45
C LEU A 260 -14.04 -0.72 0.54
N PHE A 261 -15.03 0.05 0.05
CA PHE A 261 -15.85 0.92 0.87
C PHE A 261 -17.33 0.63 0.67
N ARG A 262 -18.07 0.41 1.77
CA ARG A 262 -19.54 0.22 1.76
C ARG A 262 -20.20 1.06 2.84
N THR A 263 -21.44 1.47 2.56
CA THR A 263 -22.28 2.25 3.45
C THR A 263 -23.48 1.43 3.89
N VAL A 264 -23.84 1.54 5.15
CA VAL A 264 -25.00 0.87 5.76
C VAL A 264 -25.93 1.89 6.38
N ALA A 265 -27.21 1.85 6.01
CA ALA A 265 -28.29 2.59 6.66
C ALA A 265 -28.95 1.69 7.73
N ILE A 266 -28.98 2.13 8.97
CA ILE A 266 -29.54 1.37 10.12
C ILE A 266 -30.93 1.93 10.47
N GLY A 267 -31.97 1.16 10.17
CA GLY A 267 -33.36 1.63 10.30
C GLY A 267 -33.69 2.74 9.31
N THR A 268 -34.56 3.67 9.72
CA THR A 268 -34.98 4.81 8.89
C THR A 268 -33.94 5.92 8.96
N VAL A 269 -33.35 6.28 7.82
CA VAL A 269 -32.40 7.38 7.64
C VAL A 269 -33.03 8.50 6.81
N PRO A 270 -32.52 9.75 6.87
CA PRO A 270 -32.98 10.85 6.03
C PRO A 270 -32.87 10.54 4.52
N ASP A 271 -33.81 11.06 3.70
CA ASP A 271 -33.78 10.92 2.23
C ASP A 271 -32.47 11.42 1.62
N GLU A 272 -31.87 12.46 2.18
CA GLU A 272 -30.55 12.98 1.81
C GLU A 272 -29.47 11.91 1.75
N VAL A 273 -29.53 10.87 2.59
CA VAL A 273 -28.57 9.74 2.57
C VAL A 273 -28.70 8.96 1.27
N HIS A 274 -29.94 8.69 0.85
CA HIS A 274 -30.22 7.97 -0.41
C HIS A 274 -29.82 8.80 -1.64
N GLU A 275 -30.15 10.09 -1.63
CA GLU A 275 -29.79 11.03 -2.68
C GLU A 275 -28.27 11.14 -2.85
N MET A 276 -27.54 11.38 -1.78
CA MET A 276 -26.08 11.46 -1.80
C MET A 276 -25.42 10.12 -2.19
N TYR A 277 -26.00 8.99 -1.77
CA TYR A 277 -25.48 7.68 -2.16
C TYR A 277 -25.65 7.43 -3.65
N ALA A 278 -26.78 7.81 -4.22
CA ALA A 278 -27.03 7.72 -5.67
C ALA A 278 -26.00 8.53 -6.46
N VAL A 279 -25.64 9.74 -5.99
CA VAL A 279 -24.56 10.54 -6.59
C VAL A 279 -23.20 9.86 -6.49
N CYS A 280 -22.89 9.19 -5.36
CA CYS A 280 -21.67 8.42 -5.24
C CYS A 280 -21.61 7.26 -6.25
N MET A 281 -22.71 6.55 -6.45
CA MET A 281 -22.82 5.46 -7.42
C MET A 281 -22.61 5.96 -8.85
N GLU A 282 -23.30 7.04 -9.24
CA GLU A 282 -23.16 7.66 -10.56
C GLU A 282 -21.71 8.15 -10.80
N GLY A 283 -21.09 8.76 -9.79
CA GLY A 283 -19.70 9.20 -9.86
C GLY A 283 -18.71 8.05 -9.98
N LEU A 284 -18.96 6.92 -9.30
CA LEU A 284 -18.14 5.72 -9.45
C LEU A 284 -18.28 5.13 -10.87
N ASP A 285 -19.49 4.99 -11.38
CA ASP A 285 -19.72 4.45 -12.71
C ASP A 285 -19.10 5.35 -13.79
N ALA A 286 -19.17 6.68 -13.65
CA ALA A 286 -18.51 7.62 -14.54
C ALA A 286 -16.97 7.47 -14.52
N ALA A 287 -16.37 7.31 -13.34
CA ALA A 287 -14.94 7.05 -13.19
C ALA A 287 -14.55 5.74 -13.87
N LEU A 288 -15.29 4.65 -13.59
CA LEU A 288 -15.02 3.32 -14.15
C LEU A 288 -15.14 3.29 -15.66
N ALA A 289 -16.07 4.02 -16.24
CA ALA A 289 -16.23 4.13 -17.69
C ALA A 289 -15.01 4.78 -18.39
N ARG A 290 -14.23 5.58 -17.66
CA ARG A 290 -12.99 6.20 -18.14
C ARG A 290 -11.72 5.42 -17.80
N LEU A 291 -11.80 4.43 -16.92
CA LEU A 291 -10.65 3.66 -16.45
C LEU A 291 -10.20 2.61 -17.49
N ARG A 292 -9.69 3.09 -18.63
CA ARG A 292 -9.27 2.28 -19.79
C ARG A 292 -8.18 2.99 -20.60
N PRO A 293 -7.38 2.27 -21.40
CA PRO A 293 -6.40 2.86 -22.32
C PRO A 293 -7.00 3.95 -23.21
N GLY A 294 -6.20 4.96 -23.53
CA GLY A 294 -6.63 6.15 -24.27
C GLY A 294 -7.12 7.30 -23.39
N ASN A 295 -7.30 7.09 -22.10
CA ASN A 295 -7.54 8.13 -21.10
C ASN A 295 -6.32 8.29 -20.20
N THR A 296 -6.29 9.39 -19.44
CA THR A 296 -5.32 9.71 -18.41
C THR A 296 -5.92 9.60 -17.01
N CYS A 297 -5.07 9.64 -15.98
CA CYS A 297 -5.54 9.73 -14.59
C CYS A 297 -6.42 10.98 -14.35
N ALA A 298 -6.13 12.10 -15.04
CA ALA A 298 -6.92 13.32 -14.97
C ALA A 298 -8.32 13.14 -15.59
N ASP A 299 -8.45 12.39 -16.69
CA ASP A 299 -9.75 12.14 -17.35
C ASP A 299 -10.70 11.34 -16.46
N VAL A 300 -10.17 10.35 -15.71
CA VAL A 300 -10.97 9.58 -14.74
C VAL A 300 -11.47 10.47 -13.61
N HIS A 301 -10.59 11.33 -13.10
CA HIS A 301 -10.98 12.31 -12.09
C HIS A 301 -12.03 13.29 -12.60
N ALA A 302 -11.84 13.83 -13.79
CA ALA A 302 -12.75 14.79 -14.39
C ALA A 302 -14.17 14.22 -14.57
N ALA A 303 -14.28 12.97 -14.99
CA ALA A 303 -15.57 12.30 -15.15
C ALA A 303 -16.35 12.15 -13.84
N ALA A 304 -15.68 11.74 -12.76
CA ALA A 304 -16.32 11.68 -11.44
C ALA A 304 -16.66 13.08 -10.92
N GLN A 305 -15.74 14.04 -11.06
CA GLN A 305 -15.94 15.42 -10.60
C GLN A 305 -17.13 16.09 -11.31
N GLU A 306 -17.32 15.87 -12.62
CA GLU A 306 -18.45 16.40 -13.37
C GLU A 306 -19.81 15.93 -12.82
N VAL A 307 -19.91 14.66 -12.43
CA VAL A 307 -21.11 14.14 -11.75
C VAL A 307 -21.35 14.85 -10.43
N ILE A 308 -20.32 14.95 -9.61
CA ILE A 308 -20.39 15.60 -8.29
C ILE A 308 -20.80 17.07 -8.41
N ASP A 309 -20.23 17.79 -9.38
CA ASP A 309 -20.51 19.21 -9.63
C ASP A 309 -21.94 19.44 -10.12
N ARG A 310 -22.42 18.58 -11.04
CA ARG A 310 -23.79 18.64 -11.58
C ARG A 310 -24.85 18.46 -10.48
N HIS A 311 -24.55 17.65 -9.45
CA HIS A 311 -25.42 17.46 -8.30
C HIS A 311 -25.16 18.45 -7.14
N GLY A 312 -24.36 19.50 -7.36
CA GLY A 312 -24.08 20.53 -6.36
C GLY A 312 -23.28 20.06 -5.14
N GLN A 313 -22.59 18.90 -5.25
CA GLN A 313 -21.85 18.28 -4.13
C GLN A 313 -20.36 18.66 -4.10
N THR A 314 -19.92 19.62 -4.89
CA THR A 314 -18.52 20.04 -5.04
C THR A 314 -17.85 20.38 -3.72
N ALA A 315 -18.56 21.04 -2.80
CA ALA A 315 -18.03 21.44 -1.50
C ALA A 315 -17.66 20.24 -0.60
N GLY A 316 -18.38 19.12 -0.76
CA GLY A 316 -18.14 17.87 -0.04
C GLY A 316 -17.11 16.95 -0.69
N TYR A 317 -16.64 17.27 -1.91
CA TYR A 317 -15.75 16.42 -2.71
C TYR A 317 -14.48 17.16 -3.16
N ARG A 318 -13.61 17.50 -2.20
CA ARG A 318 -12.34 18.18 -2.48
C ARG A 318 -11.16 17.22 -2.31
N LYS A 319 -11.15 16.11 -3.08
CA LYS A 319 -10.16 15.06 -2.96
C LYS A 319 -9.83 14.42 -4.30
N ARG A 320 -8.76 13.63 -4.35
CA ARG A 320 -8.49 12.72 -5.48
C ARG A 320 -9.62 11.70 -5.60
N THR A 321 -9.95 11.30 -6.83
CA THR A 321 -10.98 10.29 -7.11
C THR A 321 -10.51 8.88 -6.77
N GLY A 322 -9.21 8.64 -6.87
CA GLY A 322 -8.63 7.35 -6.56
C GLY A 322 -7.12 7.40 -6.47
N TYR A 323 -6.52 6.28 -6.17
CA TYR A 323 -5.08 6.11 -6.04
C TYR A 323 -4.65 4.69 -6.41
N SER A 324 -3.40 4.55 -6.86
CA SER A 324 -2.80 3.26 -7.20
C SER A 324 -2.82 2.30 -6.00
N MET A 325 -3.07 1.02 -6.30
CA MET A 325 -3.01 -0.09 -5.35
C MET A 325 -1.87 -1.03 -5.73
N GLY A 326 -1.29 -1.66 -4.72
CA GLY A 326 -0.19 -2.61 -4.88
C GLY A 326 0.44 -2.91 -3.55
N ILE A 327 1.78 -2.77 -3.49
CA ILE A 327 2.56 -3.04 -2.29
C ILE A 327 2.41 -1.89 -1.29
N SER A 328 2.10 -2.23 -0.03
CA SER A 328 2.09 -1.24 1.04
C SER A 328 2.50 -1.82 2.39
N PHE A 329 3.07 -0.92 3.20
CA PHE A 329 3.36 -1.07 4.61
C PHE A 329 2.72 0.09 5.37
N ALA A 330 2.55 -0.02 6.69
CA ALA A 330 2.00 1.11 7.44
C ALA A 330 2.83 2.40 7.20
N PRO A 331 2.17 3.55 7.08
CA PRO A 331 0.80 3.83 7.55
C PRO A 331 -0.26 3.86 6.45
N ASP A 332 -0.07 3.28 5.28
CA ASP A 332 -1.03 3.29 4.17
C ASP A 332 -1.28 1.87 3.64
N TRP A 333 -2.42 1.64 3.00
CA TRP A 333 -2.72 0.41 2.25
C TRP A 333 -2.63 0.57 0.73
N GLY A 334 -2.26 1.75 0.25
CA GLY A 334 -2.21 2.08 -1.17
C GLY A 334 -0.88 2.69 -1.62
N GLU A 335 -0.77 2.92 -2.90
CA GLU A 335 0.39 3.51 -3.58
C GLU A 335 0.07 4.93 -4.10
N GLY A 336 -0.69 5.70 -3.32
CA GLY A 336 -1.15 7.01 -3.75
C GLY A 336 -0.06 8.06 -3.95
N ASN A 337 1.11 7.84 -3.39
CA ASN A 337 2.34 8.61 -3.63
C ASN A 337 2.99 8.28 -4.99
N ILE A 338 2.70 7.11 -5.58
CA ILE A 338 3.21 6.70 -6.89
C ILE A 338 2.32 7.25 -8.00
N LEU A 339 0.99 7.09 -7.87
CA LEU A 339 0.04 7.57 -8.86
C LEU A 339 -1.34 7.79 -8.24
N SER A 340 -2.00 8.89 -8.61
CA SER A 340 -3.35 9.22 -8.17
C SER A 340 -4.23 9.60 -9.36
N LEU A 341 -5.52 9.28 -9.27
CA LEU A 341 -6.54 9.77 -10.19
C LEU A 341 -6.96 11.17 -9.74
N PHE A 342 -6.27 12.17 -10.28
CA PHE A 342 -6.47 13.56 -9.89
C PHE A 342 -6.16 14.53 -11.02
N ARG A 343 -6.70 15.76 -10.91
CA ARG A 343 -6.46 16.84 -11.87
C ARG A 343 -4.97 17.12 -12.07
N GLY A 344 -4.57 17.34 -13.32
CA GLY A 344 -3.19 17.65 -13.68
C GLY A 344 -2.23 16.44 -13.65
N ILE A 345 -2.76 15.22 -13.47
CA ILE A 345 -1.98 13.99 -13.61
C ILE A 345 -2.29 13.38 -14.97
N ASP A 346 -1.55 13.81 -15.99
CA ASP A 346 -1.76 13.43 -17.40
C ASP A 346 -1.03 12.12 -17.76
N VAL A 347 -0.86 11.25 -16.78
CA VAL A 347 -0.27 9.91 -16.99
C VAL A 347 -1.29 9.05 -17.71
N PRO A 348 -0.94 8.50 -18.91
CA PRO A 348 -1.81 7.60 -19.64
C PRO A 348 -2.11 6.34 -18.84
N LEU A 349 -3.33 5.84 -18.96
CA LEU A 349 -3.72 4.57 -18.35
C LEU A 349 -3.23 3.41 -19.22
N GLU A 350 -2.61 2.43 -18.58
CA GLU A 350 -2.07 1.23 -19.20
C GLU A 350 -2.71 -0.03 -18.60
N PRO A 351 -2.95 -1.09 -19.41
CA PRO A 351 -3.39 -2.37 -18.88
C PRO A 351 -2.43 -2.89 -17.79
N GLY A 352 -2.99 -3.41 -16.70
CA GLY A 352 -2.22 -3.84 -15.53
C GLY A 352 -2.10 -2.78 -14.43
N MET A 353 -2.42 -1.51 -14.68
CA MET A 353 -2.58 -0.53 -13.59
C MET A 353 -3.77 -0.90 -12.71
N VAL A 354 -3.66 -0.72 -11.40
CA VAL A 354 -4.72 -1.00 -10.43
C VAL A 354 -4.95 0.23 -9.55
N PHE A 355 -6.21 0.58 -9.36
CA PHE A 355 -6.60 1.73 -8.55
C PHE A 355 -7.71 1.36 -7.55
N HIS A 356 -7.67 1.92 -6.37
CA HIS A 356 -8.83 2.06 -5.49
C HIS A 356 -9.55 3.37 -5.85
N VAL A 357 -10.86 3.29 -6.10
CA VAL A 357 -11.69 4.40 -6.56
C VAL A 357 -12.81 4.67 -5.56
N PRO A 358 -12.52 5.35 -4.43
CA PRO A 358 -13.52 5.66 -3.41
C PRO A 358 -14.26 6.96 -3.74
N ILE A 359 -15.53 6.88 -4.12
CA ILE A 359 -16.42 8.05 -4.21
C ILE A 359 -17.11 8.24 -2.86
N THR A 360 -16.89 9.39 -2.25
CA THR A 360 -17.29 9.66 -0.88
C THR A 360 -17.88 11.06 -0.77
N LEU A 361 -19.08 11.18 -0.29
CA LEU A 361 -19.75 12.46 0.02
C LEU A 361 -20.02 12.59 1.50
N ARG A 362 -19.84 13.80 2.03
CA ARG A 362 -19.96 14.07 3.48
C ARG A 362 -20.95 15.18 3.78
N ALA A 363 -21.90 14.88 4.60
CA ALA A 363 -22.63 15.86 5.40
C ALA A 363 -21.86 16.05 6.71
N TRP A 364 -21.01 17.07 6.76
CA TRP A 364 -20.04 17.29 7.86
C TRP A 364 -20.67 17.22 9.23
N ASN A 365 -20.07 16.47 10.14
CA ASN A 365 -20.53 16.20 11.51
C ASN A 365 -21.93 15.54 11.59
N ARG A 366 -22.44 14.99 10.50
CA ARG A 366 -23.74 14.30 10.45
C ARG A 366 -23.58 12.86 9.97
N PHE A 367 -23.12 12.67 8.75
CA PHE A 367 -22.86 11.34 8.19
C PHE A 367 -21.96 11.42 6.95
N THR A 368 -21.43 10.29 6.55
CA THR A 368 -20.77 10.07 5.26
C THR A 368 -21.48 8.95 4.52
N VAL A 369 -21.58 9.07 3.21
CA VAL A 369 -21.89 7.99 2.30
C VAL A 369 -20.72 7.76 1.37
N ALA A 370 -20.42 6.50 1.08
CA ALA A 370 -19.32 6.15 0.19
C ALA A 370 -19.53 4.77 -0.43
N VAL A 371 -18.99 4.62 -1.61
CA VAL A 371 -18.86 3.36 -2.34
C VAL A 371 -17.54 3.36 -3.08
N SER A 372 -16.87 2.22 -3.13
CA SER A 372 -15.61 2.09 -3.87
C SER A 372 -15.40 0.71 -4.48
N GLU A 373 -14.42 0.65 -5.38
CA GLU A 373 -13.88 -0.57 -5.92
C GLU A 373 -12.34 -0.49 -6.01
N THR A 374 -11.67 -1.62 -5.81
CA THR A 374 -10.32 -1.82 -6.35
C THR A 374 -10.46 -2.38 -7.75
N VAL A 375 -9.84 -1.70 -8.74
CA VAL A 375 -10.11 -1.93 -10.17
C VAL A 375 -8.83 -1.99 -10.97
N GLN A 376 -8.71 -3.00 -11.82
CA GLN A 376 -7.65 -3.15 -12.82
C GLN A 376 -8.05 -2.48 -14.13
N VAL A 377 -7.13 -1.70 -14.70
CA VAL A 377 -7.19 -1.27 -16.10
C VAL A 377 -6.90 -2.47 -17.01
N THR A 378 -7.76 -2.72 -17.99
CA THR A 378 -7.61 -3.78 -19.00
C THR A 378 -7.73 -3.19 -20.39
N ASP A 379 -7.44 -3.97 -21.44
CA ASP A 379 -7.70 -3.55 -22.84
C ASP A 379 -9.20 -3.42 -23.16
N GLY A 380 -10.05 -4.01 -22.32
CA GLY A 380 -11.51 -3.98 -22.45
C GLY A 380 -12.20 -3.23 -21.30
N ALA A 381 -13.24 -3.83 -20.74
CA ALA A 381 -13.91 -3.32 -19.56
C ALA A 381 -12.98 -3.46 -18.32
N PRO A 382 -12.97 -2.48 -17.41
CA PRO A 382 -12.17 -2.58 -16.19
C PRO A 382 -12.62 -3.78 -15.34
N ARG A 383 -11.68 -4.45 -14.68
CA ARG A 383 -11.94 -5.61 -13.83
C ARG A 383 -11.93 -5.19 -12.36
N THR A 384 -13.01 -5.44 -11.64
CA THR A 384 -13.08 -5.28 -10.19
C THR A 384 -12.50 -6.50 -9.47
N PHE A 385 -11.94 -6.29 -8.26
CA PHE A 385 -11.41 -7.35 -7.41
C PHE A 385 -12.37 -7.76 -6.28
N SER A 386 -13.58 -7.23 -6.27
CA SER A 386 -14.64 -7.53 -5.30
C SER A 386 -15.91 -8.01 -6.02
N ASP A 387 -16.67 -8.90 -5.38
CA ASP A 387 -18.01 -9.33 -5.79
C ASP A 387 -19.10 -8.85 -4.83
N ILE A 388 -18.74 -8.02 -3.82
CA ILE A 388 -19.70 -7.41 -2.89
C ILE A 388 -20.60 -6.42 -3.64
N PRO A 389 -21.94 -6.53 -3.54
CA PRO A 389 -22.86 -5.56 -4.15
C PRO A 389 -22.55 -4.12 -3.75
N ARG A 390 -22.79 -3.20 -4.69
CA ARG A 390 -22.55 -1.76 -4.50
C ARG A 390 -23.74 -1.02 -3.93
N ASP A 391 -24.89 -1.67 -3.78
CA ASP A 391 -26.09 -1.05 -3.27
C ASP A 391 -25.92 -0.54 -1.83
N LEU A 392 -26.65 0.51 -1.48
CA LEU A 392 -26.75 0.94 -0.09
C LEU A 392 -27.36 -0.19 0.74
N VAL A 393 -26.61 -0.73 1.69
CA VAL A 393 -27.12 -1.77 2.59
C VAL A 393 -28.13 -1.16 3.55
N ARG A 394 -29.29 -1.80 3.70
CA ARG A 394 -30.39 -1.36 4.58
C ARG A 394 -30.69 -2.46 5.60
N LEU A 395 -30.68 -2.11 6.87
CA LEU A 395 -30.89 -3.02 8.00
C LEU A 395 -32.04 -2.52 8.87
#